data_36581409f71c5473b4f814c19a8ff8ea
#
_entry.id   36581409f71c5473b4f814c19a8ff8ea
#
_cell.length_a   1.000
_cell.length_b   1.000
_cell.length_c   1.000
_cell.angle_alpha   90.00
_cell.angle_beta   90.00
_cell.angle_gamma   90.00
#
_symmetry.space_group_name_H-M   'P 1'
#
loop_
_entity.id
_entity.type
_entity.pdbx_description
1 polymer ?
#
loop_
_entity_poly.entity_id
_entity_poly.type
_entity_poly.pdbx_seq_one_letter_code
_entity_poly.pdbx_strand_id
1 'polypeptide(L)'
;MQPAASALYNSEEKQMHFNWDFGFRFGVGYNLPHDGWDLVTNWTWFQDKAKGNVSAKDGLIYSTNTMPLGYSTVTGFESSNAVLRLKLNMIDLDLGREFFVSKWMTLRPFIGLRTAWIYQKFQTNYDAPTFSSLPNIMTNLYSKANNNYWGLGLHSGLNSQWGLGAGFSFFGNATLSILNGFFKVSDYQTKNFSDGTHNDVIKNNNSFRVGRVIAELATGLRWETMFANDGAHFQIQAGWEQLMFFAQNQFQHFFAGAVSPAGAGNYFANQGDLSIQGWTLSARVDF
;
A
#
# COMPACT_ATOMS: atom_id res chain seq x y z
N MET A 1 -29.59 24.88 38.49
CA MET A 1 -28.55 24.00 37.92
C MET A 1 -28.16 24.60 36.54
N GLN A 2 -26.99 25.19 36.43
CA GLN A 2 -26.48 25.60 35.13
C GLN A 2 -26.09 24.35 34.34
N PRO A 3 -26.46 24.24 33.04
CA PRO A 3 -25.96 23.17 32.20
C PRO A 3 -24.44 23.29 32.13
N ALA A 4 -23.75 22.20 32.37
CA ALA A 4 -22.31 22.14 32.18
C ALA A 4 -22.00 22.56 30.73
N ALA A 5 -21.17 23.58 30.59
CA ALA A 5 -20.71 24.03 29.26
C ALA A 5 -20.09 22.82 28.57
N SER A 6 -20.64 22.44 27.43
CA SER A 6 -20.06 21.42 26.58
C SER A 6 -18.67 21.92 26.13
N ALA A 7 -17.62 21.29 26.61
CA ALA A 7 -16.28 21.60 26.17
C ALA A 7 -16.17 21.28 24.67
N LEU A 8 -15.89 22.30 23.86
CA LEU A 8 -15.63 22.13 22.44
C LEU A 8 -14.20 21.55 22.31
N TYR A 9 -14.10 20.28 21.92
CA TYR A 9 -12.81 19.67 21.59
C TYR A 9 -12.46 20.01 20.13
N ASN A 10 -11.44 20.82 19.94
CA ASN A 10 -10.87 21.06 18.63
C ASN A 10 -9.70 20.07 18.44
N SER A 11 -9.81 19.17 17.46
CA SER A 11 -8.81 18.15 17.19
C SER A 11 -8.39 18.21 15.73
N GLU A 12 -7.10 18.03 15.47
CA GLU A 12 -6.53 17.93 14.13
C GLU A 12 -5.90 16.55 13.94
N GLU A 13 -6.27 15.85 12.88
CA GLU A 13 -5.66 14.59 12.51
C GLU A 13 -4.38 14.85 11.70
N LYS A 14 -3.25 14.32 12.16
CA LYS A 14 -1.97 14.39 11.44
C LYS A 14 -1.78 13.14 10.61
N GLN A 15 -1.70 13.33 9.30
CA GLN A 15 -1.43 12.28 8.32
C GLN A 15 0.07 12.14 8.08
N MET A 16 0.49 10.92 7.69
CA MET A 16 1.86 10.69 7.27
C MET A 16 2.08 11.22 5.86
N HIS A 17 3.27 11.77 5.62
CA HIS A 17 3.67 12.25 4.31
C HIS A 17 4.45 11.17 3.57
N PHE A 18 3.95 10.80 2.40
CA PHE A 18 4.65 9.96 1.44
C PHE A 18 5.48 10.85 0.52
N ASN A 19 6.72 10.46 0.29
CA ASN A 19 7.60 11.09 -0.69
C ASN A 19 7.60 10.26 -1.98
N TRP A 20 8.24 10.79 -3.03
CA TRP A 20 8.49 10.02 -4.23
C TRP A 20 9.59 9.00 -3.97
N ASP A 21 9.26 7.73 -4.22
CA ASP A 21 10.19 6.60 -4.11
C ASP A 21 10.29 5.83 -5.42
N PHE A 22 11.37 5.08 -5.60
CA PHE A 22 11.67 4.38 -6.82
C PHE A 22 11.13 2.94 -6.80
N GLY A 23 10.56 2.55 -7.95
CA GLY A 23 10.27 1.17 -8.28
C GLY A 23 10.84 0.81 -9.64
N PHE A 24 10.88 -0.47 -9.98
CA PHE A 24 11.23 -0.92 -11.31
C PHE A 24 10.35 -2.08 -11.75
N ARG A 25 10.23 -2.22 -13.07
CA ARG A 25 9.59 -3.36 -13.72
C ARG A 25 10.56 -3.92 -14.75
N PHE A 26 10.78 -5.22 -14.71
CA PHE A 26 11.56 -5.95 -15.69
C PHE A 26 10.66 -6.98 -16.35
N GLY A 27 10.69 -7.05 -17.69
CA GLY A 27 9.85 -7.94 -18.48
C GLY A 27 10.62 -8.67 -19.57
N VAL A 28 10.18 -9.89 -19.86
CA VAL A 28 10.63 -10.70 -20.97
C VAL A 28 9.39 -11.20 -21.70
N GLY A 29 9.41 -11.11 -23.03
CA GLY A 29 8.34 -11.57 -23.89
C GLY A 29 8.83 -12.54 -24.97
N TYR A 30 7.95 -13.40 -25.40
CA TYR A 30 8.18 -14.32 -26.52
C TYR A 30 6.97 -14.32 -27.44
N ASN A 31 7.19 -14.02 -28.71
CA ASN A 31 6.16 -14.10 -29.74
C ASN A 31 6.04 -15.56 -30.23
N LEU A 32 4.87 -16.15 -30.05
CA LEU A 32 4.58 -17.49 -30.49
C LEU A 32 4.49 -17.50 -32.02
N PRO A 33 5.09 -18.50 -32.70
CA PRO A 33 5.14 -18.52 -34.16
C PRO A 33 3.78 -18.76 -34.81
N HIS A 34 2.71 -18.95 -34.04
CA HIS A 34 1.35 -19.21 -34.55
C HIS A 34 0.39 -18.11 -34.05
N ASP A 35 -0.42 -17.60 -34.99
CA ASP A 35 -1.59 -16.75 -34.74
C ASP A 35 -1.33 -15.40 -34.05
N GLY A 36 -0.08 -14.94 -33.97
CA GLY A 36 0.26 -13.66 -33.38
C GLY A 36 0.00 -13.57 -31.88
N TRP A 37 0.02 -14.70 -31.18
CA TRP A 37 0.01 -14.73 -29.74
C TRP A 37 1.40 -14.41 -29.16
N ASP A 38 1.43 -13.74 -28.06
CA ASP A 38 2.64 -13.47 -27.29
C ASP A 38 2.50 -13.91 -25.83
N LEU A 39 3.59 -14.32 -25.24
CA LEU A 39 3.70 -14.64 -23.82
C LEU A 39 4.66 -13.65 -23.18
N VAL A 40 4.18 -12.90 -22.20
CA VAL A 40 4.98 -11.87 -21.51
C VAL A 40 5.01 -12.17 -20.02
N THR A 41 6.20 -12.11 -19.44
CA THR A 41 6.39 -12.18 -18.00
C THR A 41 6.97 -10.88 -17.52
N ASN A 42 6.37 -10.31 -16.48
CA ASN A 42 6.81 -9.08 -15.84
C ASN A 42 7.08 -9.32 -14.36
N TRP A 43 8.16 -8.75 -13.86
CA TRP A 43 8.42 -8.63 -12.43
C TRP A 43 8.43 -7.16 -12.04
N THR A 44 7.56 -6.78 -11.11
CA THR A 44 7.45 -5.43 -10.56
C THR A 44 7.94 -5.43 -9.12
N TRP A 45 8.84 -4.52 -8.81
CA TRP A 45 9.33 -4.27 -7.47
C TRP A 45 9.15 -2.79 -7.10
N PHE A 46 8.62 -2.55 -5.90
CA PHE A 46 8.46 -1.20 -5.36
C PHE A 46 8.66 -1.23 -3.85
N GLN A 47 9.26 -0.17 -3.32
CA GLN A 47 9.44 0.02 -1.89
C GLN A 47 9.22 1.50 -1.56
N ASP A 48 8.51 1.77 -0.44
CA ASP A 48 8.24 3.12 0.03
C ASP A 48 8.32 3.20 1.56
N LYS A 49 8.64 4.40 2.08
CA LYS A 49 8.75 4.70 3.48
C LYS A 49 8.21 6.08 3.82
N ALA A 50 7.00 6.12 4.38
CA ALA A 50 6.46 7.35 4.94
C ALA A 50 6.89 7.56 6.40
N LYS A 51 7.08 8.82 6.78
CA LYS A 51 7.37 9.24 8.15
C LYS A 51 6.41 10.35 8.55
N GLY A 52 6.02 10.36 9.81
CA GLY A 52 5.25 11.44 10.41
C GLY A 52 5.78 11.71 11.81
N ASN A 53 6.01 12.98 12.10
CA ASN A 53 6.41 13.46 13.42
C ASN A 53 5.45 14.54 13.83
N VAL A 54 5.00 14.50 15.08
CA VAL A 54 4.15 15.54 15.65
C VAL A 54 4.60 15.81 17.08
N SER A 55 4.62 17.09 17.46
CA SER A 55 4.84 17.53 18.82
C SER A 55 3.70 18.48 19.20
N ALA A 56 3.13 18.27 20.37
CA ALA A 56 2.11 19.16 20.91
C ALA A 56 2.75 20.49 21.29
N LYS A 57 2.26 21.60 20.69
CA LYS A 57 2.68 22.96 21.06
C LYS A 57 1.77 23.50 22.17
N ASP A 58 0.46 23.31 22.01
CA ASP A 58 -0.57 23.68 22.95
C ASP A 58 -1.63 22.56 22.93
N GLY A 59 -1.63 21.68 23.93
CA GLY A 59 -2.56 20.56 24.03
C GLY A 59 -1.88 19.22 24.17
N LEU A 60 -2.56 18.16 23.79
CA LEU A 60 -2.12 16.78 23.92
C LEU A 60 -2.31 16.01 22.61
N ILE A 61 -1.43 15.06 22.38
CA ILE A 61 -1.53 14.10 21.30
C ILE A 61 -2.24 12.87 21.82
N TYR A 62 -3.30 12.47 21.11
CA TYR A 62 -4.02 11.24 21.38
C TYR A 62 -3.65 10.17 20.36
N SER A 63 -3.38 8.96 20.86
CA SER A 63 -3.14 7.83 19.97
C SER A 63 -4.40 7.46 19.21
N THR A 64 -4.35 7.47 17.89
CA THR A 64 -5.42 6.93 17.03
C THR A 64 -5.36 5.40 16.94
N ASN A 65 -4.21 4.82 17.30
CA ASN A 65 -3.98 3.37 17.34
C ASN A 65 -4.17 2.88 18.77
N THR A 66 -5.38 2.77 19.23
CA THR A 66 -5.77 2.15 20.49
C THR A 66 -5.17 2.70 21.77
N MET A 67 -6.06 2.96 22.70
CA MET A 67 -5.76 2.95 24.12
C MET A 67 -5.85 1.50 24.64
N PRO A 68 -4.75 0.82 24.97
CA PRO A 68 -4.83 -0.50 25.59
C PRO A 68 -5.49 -0.43 26.97
N LEU A 69 -6.11 -1.54 27.36
CA LEU A 69 -6.65 -1.73 28.70
C LEU A 69 -5.65 -1.30 29.80
N GLY A 70 -6.08 -0.49 30.72
CA GLY A 70 -5.25 0.04 31.83
C GLY A 70 -4.68 1.44 31.63
N TYR A 71 -5.15 2.21 30.66
CA TYR A 71 -4.75 3.62 30.43
C TYR A 71 -5.71 4.66 31.04
N SER A 72 -6.51 4.30 31.99
CA SER A 72 -7.42 5.25 32.63
C SER A 72 -6.75 6.50 33.25
N THR A 73 -5.41 6.50 33.32
CA THR A 73 -4.62 7.59 33.91
C THR A 73 -3.79 8.40 32.91
N VAL A 74 -3.63 7.93 31.64
CA VAL A 74 -2.93 8.70 30.60
C VAL A 74 -3.91 9.66 29.94
N THR A 75 -3.64 10.95 30.03
CA THR A 75 -4.47 11.99 29.41
C THR A 75 -4.04 12.33 28.00
N GLY A 76 -2.81 11.99 27.60
CA GLY A 76 -2.25 12.20 26.26
C GLY A 76 -0.74 12.11 26.25
N PHE A 77 -0.13 12.48 25.13
CA PHE A 77 1.33 12.46 24.90
C PHE A 77 1.80 13.82 24.39
N GLU A 78 3.08 14.15 24.59
CA GLU A 78 3.68 15.40 24.13
C GLU A 78 4.22 15.28 22.71
N SER A 79 4.69 14.09 22.32
CA SER A 79 5.18 13.85 20.96
C SER A 79 4.85 12.46 20.46
N SER A 80 4.81 12.34 19.13
CA SER A 80 4.61 11.05 18.43
C SER A 80 5.44 11.00 17.17
N ASN A 81 6.05 9.83 16.95
CA ASN A 81 6.77 9.49 15.72
C ASN A 81 6.12 8.28 15.07
N ALA A 82 5.81 8.39 13.80
CA ALA A 82 5.23 7.30 13.02
C ALA A 82 6.07 6.97 11.80
N VAL A 83 6.20 5.68 11.47
CA VAL A 83 6.88 5.19 10.28
C VAL A 83 6.05 4.08 9.66
N LEU A 84 5.64 4.28 8.41
CA LEU A 84 5.06 3.24 7.56
C LEU A 84 6.08 2.80 6.52
N ARG A 85 6.27 1.50 6.37
CA ARG A 85 7.09 0.90 5.32
C ARG A 85 6.21 -0.01 4.48
N LEU A 86 6.32 0.16 3.17
CA LEU A 86 5.66 -0.66 2.16
C LEU A 86 6.73 -1.36 1.32
N LYS A 87 6.53 -2.65 1.05
CA LYS A 87 7.30 -3.41 0.04
C LYS A 87 6.32 -4.19 -0.81
N LEU A 88 6.44 -4.04 -2.11
CA LEU A 88 5.63 -4.72 -3.10
C LEU A 88 6.53 -5.52 -4.03
N ASN A 89 6.17 -6.77 -4.28
CA ASN A 89 6.67 -7.60 -5.38
C ASN A 89 5.48 -8.19 -6.10
N MET A 90 5.46 -8.12 -7.42
CA MET A 90 4.48 -8.79 -8.27
C MET A 90 5.17 -9.49 -9.42
N ILE A 91 4.66 -10.64 -9.80
CA ILE A 91 5.06 -11.36 -11.01
C ILE A 91 3.79 -11.66 -11.79
N ASP A 92 3.80 -11.27 -13.06
CA ASP A 92 2.73 -11.46 -14.01
C ASP A 92 3.21 -12.40 -15.12
N LEU A 93 2.32 -13.26 -15.57
CA LEU A 93 2.51 -14.11 -16.74
C LEU A 93 1.27 -13.97 -17.62
N ASP A 94 1.40 -13.29 -18.75
CA ASP A 94 0.31 -12.85 -19.59
C ASP A 94 0.40 -13.48 -20.98
N LEU A 95 -0.69 -14.07 -21.44
CA LEU A 95 -0.90 -14.51 -22.81
C LEU A 95 -1.75 -13.48 -23.50
N GLY A 96 -1.19 -12.79 -24.49
CA GLY A 96 -1.85 -11.71 -25.22
C GLY A 96 -1.87 -11.96 -26.72
N ARG A 97 -2.68 -11.16 -27.41
CA ARG A 97 -2.69 -11.13 -28.86
C ARG A 97 -2.96 -9.71 -29.34
N GLU A 98 -2.15 -9.24 -30.30
CA GLU A 98 -2.35 -7.94 -30.92
C GLU A 98 -3.39 -8.00 -32.04
N PHE A 99 -4.28 -7.00 -32.03
CA PHE A 99 -5.29 -6.78 -33.08
C PHE A 99 -5.13 -5.38 -33.64
N PHE A 100 -4.88 -5.31 -34.94
CA PHE A 100 -4.85 -4.05 -35.70
C PHE A 100 -6.27 -3.67 -36.08
N VAL A 101 -6.92 -2.82 -35.26
CA VAL A 101 -8.31 -2.39 -35.51
C VAL A 101 -8.36 -1.40 -36.66
N SER A 102 -7.37 -0.56 -36.79
CA SER A 102 -7.18 0.37 -37.90
C SER A 102 -5.69 0.65 -38.11
N LYS A 103 -5.34 1.40 -39.15
CA LYS A 103 -3.96 1.89 -39.37
C LYS A 103 -3.42 2.78 -38.26
N TRP A 104 -4.30 3.29 -37.37
CA TRP A 104 -3.95 4.18 -36.28
C TRP A 104 -4.20 3.58 -34.90
N MET A 105 -4.84 2.41 -34.81
CA MET A 105 -5.27 1.83 -33.55
C MET A 105 -4.93 0.36 -33.46
N THR A 106 -4.17 0.00 -32.41
CA THR A 106 -3.85 -1.37 -32.05
C THR A 106 -4.39 -1.65 -30.64
N LEU A 107 -5.00 -2.82 -30.49
CA LEU A 107 -5.49 -3.34 -29.21
C LEU A 107 -4.81 -4.68 -28.93
N ARG A 108 -4.35 -4.86 -27.70
CA ARG A 108 -3.81 -6.13 -27.22
C ARG A 108 -4.55 -6.54 -25.95
N PRO A 109 -5.69 -7.27 -26.06
CA PRO A 109 -6.26 -7.97 -24.91
C PRO A 109 -5.31 -9.09 -24.46
N PHE A 110 -5.33 -9.37 -23.16
CA PHE A 110 -4.56 -10.47 -22.58
C PHE A 110 -5.28 -11.07 -21.38
N ILE A 111 -4.92 -12.31 -21.08
CA ILE A 111 -5.31 -13.03 -19.89
C ILE A 111 -4.08 -13.76 -19.34
N GLY A 112 -3.97 -13.86 -18.02
CA GLY A 112 -2.80 -14.45 -17.42
C GLY A 112 -2.97 -14.75 -15.94
N LEU A 113 -1.85 -14.95 -15.30
CA LEU A 113 -1.73 -15.21 -13.88
C LEU A 113 -0.88 -14.12 -13.24
N ARG A 114 -1.30 -13.69 -12.05
CA ARG A 114 -0.56 -12.76 -11.21
C ARG A 114 -0.32 -13.34 -9.84
N THR A 115 0.90 -13.19 -9.33
CA THR A 115 1.20 -13.39 -7.92
C THR A 115 1.75 -12.10 -7.32
N ALA A 116 1.33 -11.78 -6.09
CA ALA A 116 1.73 -10.56 -5.40
C ALA A 116 2.13 -10.84 -3.95
N TRP A 117 3.19 -10.18 -3.49
CA TRP A 117 3.63 -10.13 -2.10
C TRP A 117 3.66 -8.68 -1.67
N ILE A 118 2.90 -8.36 -0.62
CA ILE A 118 2.79 -7.01 -0.08
C ILE A 118 3.10 -7.07 1.42
N TYR A 119 4.10 -6.30 1.83
CA TYR A 119 4.51 -6.19 3.22
C TYR A 119 4.35 -4.76 3.68
N GLN A 120 3.46 -4.55 4.63
CA GLN A 120 3.24 -3.26 5.25
C GLN A 120 3.62 -3.36 6.74
N LYS A 121 4.44 -2.43 7.20
CA LYS A 121 4.86 -2.34 8.59
C LYS A 121 4.66 -0.92 9.09
N PHE A 122 3.74 -0.76 10.04
CA PHE A 122 3.46 0.49 10.70
C PHE A 122 4.03 0.48 12.11
N GLN A 123 4.83 1.47 12.44
CA GLN A 123 5.45 1.64 13.75
C GLN A 123 5.14 3.03 14.26
N THR A 124 4.68 3.13 15.50
CA THR A 124 4.48 4.40 16.19
C THR A 124 5.14 4.36 17.54
N ASN A 125 5.73 5.49 17.93
CA ASN A 125 6.24 5.73 19.26
C ASN A 125 5.59 7.01 19.79
N TYR A 126 4.97 6.92 20.94
CA TYR A 126 4.36 8.05 21.65
C TYR A 126 5.19 8.30 22.91
N ASP A 127 5.76 9.49 23.01
CA ASP A 127 6.69 9.88 24.06
C ASP A 127 6.06 10.87 25.02
N ALA A 128 6.63 10.91 26.25
CA ALA A 128 6.25 11.81 27.32
C ALA A 128 4.73 11.81 27.60
N PRO A 129 4.19 10.71 28.14
CA PRO A 129 2.78 10.65 28.50
C PRO A 129 2.47 11.59 29.65
N THR A 130 1.36 12.30 29.55
CA THR A 130 0.85 13.17 30.60
C THR A 130 -0.08 12.37 31.51
N PHE A 131 0.16 12.39 32.84
CA PHE A 131 -0.61 11.63 33.81
C PHE A 131 -1.42 12.55 34.73
N SER A 132 -2.57 12.06 35.14
CA SER A 132 -3.36 12.73 36.18
C SER A 132 -2.89 12.44 37.60
N SER A 133 -2.21 11.32 37.86
CA SER A 133 -1.49 10.98 39.12
C SER A 133 -0.92 9.56 39.06
N LEU A 134 0.41 9.30 39.32
CA LEU A 134 0.97 8.06 39.89
C LEU A 134 2.52 8.02 39.88
N PRO A 135 3.18 7.21 40.78
CA PRO A 135 4.62 7.23 41.01
C PRO A 135 5.49 6.39 40.08
N ASN A 136 4.93 5.58 39.17
CA ASN A 136 5.72 4.83 38.16
C ASN A 136 5.45 5.42 36.78
N ILE A 137 6.43 6.15 36.25
CA ILE A 137 6.26 6.99 35.08
C ILE A 137 6.53 6.13 33.84
N MET A 138 5.49 5.84 33.08
CA MET A 138 5.63 5.37 31.71
C MET A 138 6.38 6.44 30.90
N THR A 139 7.43 6.06 30.18
CA THR A 139 8.23 6.98 29.37
C THR A 139 7.74 7.04 27.94
N ASN A 140 7.32 5.91 27.38
CA ASN A 140 6.76 5.85 26.04
C ASN A 140 5.81 4.67 25.85
N LEU A 141 5.00 4.78 24.78
CA LEU A 141 4.19 3.71 24.24
C LEU A 141 4.71 3.39 22.84
N TYR A 142 5.18 2.18 22.62
CA TYR A 142 5.58 1.67 21.32
C TYR A 142 4.50 0.76 20.75
N SER A 143 4.12 0.99 19.49
CA SER A 143 3.21 0.13 18.73
C SER A 143 3.84 -0.29 17.41
N LYS A 144 3.64 -1.55 17.04
CA LYS A 144 4.10 -2.13 15.79
C LYS A 144 3.02 -3.02 15.22
N ALA A 145 2.47 -2.62 14.09
CA ALA A 145 1.51 -3.39 13.33
C ALA A 145 2.15 -3.86 12.01
N ASN A 146 1.95 -5.13 11.66
CA ASN A 146 2.36 -5.68 10.37
C ASN A 146 1.12 -6.20 9.65
N ASN A 147 1.08 -5.97 8.35
CA ASN A 147 0.07 -6.46 7.44
C ASN A 147 0.78 -7.06 6.22
N ASN A 148 0.92 -8.38 6.22
CA ASN A 148 1.62 -9.11 5.18
C ASN A 148 0.59 -9.89 4.36
N TYR A 149 0.65 -9.73 3.06
CA TYR A 149 -0.20 -10.40 2.09
C TYR A 149 0.63 -11.17 1.08
N TRP A 150 0.17 -12.36 0.72
CA TRP A 150 0.57 -13.10 -0.46
C TRP A 150 -0.67 -13.62 -1.17
N GLY A 151 -0.73 -13.48 -2.48
CA GLY A 151 -1.85 -13.98 -3.28
C GLY A 151 -1.45 -14.38 -4.68
N LEU A 152 -2.21 -15.32 -5.24
CA LEU A 152 -2.13 -15.79 -6.61
C LEU A 152 -3.53 -15.77 -7.23
N GLY A 153 -3.63 -15.39 -8.49
CA GLY A 153 -4.92 -15.38 -9.16
C GLY A 153 -4.89 -15.00 -10.62
N LEU A 154 -6.06 -14.72 -11.15
CA LEU A 154 -6.24 -14.34 -12.56
C LEU A 154 -5.88 -12.87 -12.73
N HIS A 155 -5.25 -12.60 -13.87
CA HIS A 155 -4.88 -11.27 -14.35
C HIS A 155 -5.36 -11.10 -15.78
N SER A 156 -6.02 -9.99 -16.08
CA SER A 156 -6.49 -9.72 -17.43
C SER A 156 -6.49 -8.22 -17.69
N GLY A 157 -6.41 -7.85 -18.95
CA GLY A 157 -6.41 -6.45 -19.32
C GLY A 157 -6.44 -6.20 -20.81
N LEU A 158 -6.36 -4.92 -21.12
CA LEU A 158 -6.33 -4.40 -22.47
C LEU A 158 -5.24 -3.34 -22.57
N ASN A 159 -4.30 -3.54 -23.46
CA ASN A 159 -3.36 -2.51 -23.88
C ASN A 159 -3.87 -1.91 -25.19
N SER A 160 -3.86 -0.60 -25.27
CA SER A 160 -4.31 0.13 -26.45
C SER A 160 -3.25 1.14 -26.90
N GLN A 161 -3.12 1.31 -28.18
CA GLN A 161 -2.18 2.22 -28.80
C GLN A 161 -2.86 2.99 -29.93
N TRP A 162 -2.68 4.31 -29.96
CA TRP A 162 -3.20 5.21 -30.98
C TRP A 162 -2.03 5.93 -31.65
N GLY A 163 -1.76 5.61 -32.91
CA GLY A 163 -0.69 6.20 -33.71
C GLY A 163 -0.94 7.68 -34.00
N LEU A 164 0.06 8.50 -33.74
CA LEU A 164 0.05 9.95 -34.02
C LEU A 164 0.90 10.30 -35.25
N GLY A 165 1.68 9.35 -35.76
CA GLY A 165 2.62 9.54 -36.87
C GLY A 165 4.08 9.71 -36.40
N ALA A 166 5.02 9.55 -37.35
CA ALA A 166 6.47 9.67 -37.12
C ALA A 166 7.00 8.79 -35.95
N GLY A 167 6.42 7.58 -35.76
CA GLY A 167 6.77 6.69 -34.67
C GLY A 167 6.14 7.04 -33.32
N PHE A 168 5.44 8.17 -33.19
CA PHE A 168 4.75 8.54 -31.97
C PHE A 168 3.36 7.93 -31.87
N SER A 169 3.01 7.52 -30.68
CA SER A 169 1.68 7.03 -30.32
C SER A 169 1.29 7.44 -28.91
N PHE A 170 0.01 7.52 -28.67
CA PHE A 170 -0.57 7.57 -27.33
C PHE A 170 -0.90 6.14 -26.89
N PHE A 171 -0.64 5.78 -25.64
CA PHE A 171 -1.03 4.49 -25.10
C PHE A 171 -1.97 4.62 -23.90
N GLY A 172 -2.82 3.64 -23.74
CA GLY A 172 -3.68 3.48 -22.58
C GLY A 172 -3.83 2.00 -22.23
N ASN A 173 -3.49 1.64 -21.00
CA ASN A 173 -3.54 0.28 -20.51
C ASN A 173 -4.50 0.22 -19.32
N ALA A 174 -5.35 -0.80 -19.30
CA ALA A 174 -6.24 -1.06 -18.18
C ALA A 174 -6.18 -2.55 -17.81
N THR A 175 -6.01 -2.85 -16.52
CA THR A 175 -5.93 -4.22 -16.05
C THR A 175 -6.79 -4.45 -14.82
N LEU A 176 -7.24 -5.68 -14.66
CA LEU A 176 -7.97 -6.15 -13.51
C LEU A 176 -7.45 -7.52 -13.08
N SER A 177 -7.23 -7.70 -11.79
CA SER A 177 -6.82 -8.98 -11.24
C SER A 177 -7.70 -9.37 -10.06
N ILE A 178 -7.92 -10.67 -9.91
CA ILE A 178 -8.60 -11.25 -8.74
C ILE A 178 -7.66 -12.30 -8.16
N LEU A 179 -7.09 -12.01 -7.00
CA LEU A 179 -6.14 -12.88 -6.34
C LEU A 179 -6.78 -13.52 -5.11
N ASN A 180 -6.63 -14.83 -4.97
CA ASN A 180 -6.92 -15.53 -3.72
C ASN A 180 -5.62 -15.61 -2.91
N GLY A 181 -5.66 -15.16 -1.66
CA GLY A 181 -4.44 -15.01 -0.91
C GLY A 181 -4.60 -15.10 0.60
N PHE A 182 -3.46 -14.98 1.25
CA PHE A 182 -3.29 -15.04 2.68
C PHE A 182 -2.87 -13.71 3.25
N PHE A 183 -3.55 -13.29 4.29
CA PHE A 183 -3.09 -12.26 5.20
C PHE A 183 -2.47 -12.86 6.45
N LYS A 184 -1.36 -12.26 6.89
CA LYS A 184 -0.82 -12.39 8.25
C LYS A 184 -0.75 -11.00 8.84
N VAL A 185 -1.65 -10.73 9.76
CA VAL A 185 -1.75 -9.44 10.46
C VAL A 185 -1.28 -9.65 11.89
N SER A 186 -0.37 -8.81 12.35
CA SER A 186 0.08 -8.84 13.73
C SER A 186 0.15 -7.45 14.33
N ASP A 187 -0.26 -7.34 15.58
CA ASP A 187 -0.15 -6.13 16.36
C ASP A 187 0.59 -6.42 17.66
N TYR A 188 1.55 -5.55 17.97
CA TYR A 188 2.35 -5.59 19.18
C TYR A 188 2.43 -4.21 19.77
N GLN A 189 2.07 -4.09 21.06
CA GLN A 189 2.16 -2.84 21.79
C GLN A 189 2.83 -3.07 23.14
N THR A 190 3.77 -2.20 23.48
CA THR A 190 4.49 -2.25 24.76
C THR A 190 4.61 -0.88 25.39
N LYS A 191 4.53 -0.85 26.72
CA LYS A 191 4.81 0.29 27.57
C LYS A 191 6.23 0.16 28.09
N ASN A 192 6.99 1.23 28.02
CA ASN A 192 8.30 1.32 28.66
C ASN A 192 8.22 2.29 29.83
N PHE A 193 8.91 1.94 30.92
CA PHE A 193 8.92 2.69 32.16
C PHE A 193 10.31 3.27 32.48
N SER A 194 10.35 4.27 33.34
CA SER A 194 11.57 4.98 33.71
C SER A 194 12.60 4.12 34.45
N ASP A 195 12.17 3.02 35.06
CA ASP A 195 13.02 2.03 35.74
C ASP A 195 13.66 1.00 34.75
N GLY A 196 13.45 1.18 33.46
CA GLY A 196 13.94 0.27 32.40
C GLY A 196 13.09 -0.99 32.20
N THR A 197 12.00 -1.15 32.96
CA THR A 197 11.05 -2.26 32.75
C THR A 197 10.14 -1.98 31.58
N HIS A 198 9.56 -3.03 31.01
CA HIS A 198 8.56 -2.94 29.94
C HIS A 198 7.41 -3.89 30.24
N ASN A 199 6.23 -3.54 29.75
CA ASN A 199 5.04 -4.37 29.85
C ASN A 199 4.35 -4.47 28.50
N ASP A 200 4.27 -5.70 28.00
CA ASP A 200 3.54 -6.01 26.78
C ASP A 200 2.03 -5.90 27.03
N VAL A 201 1.37 -5.05 26.28
CA VAL A 201 -0.05 -4.73 26.44
C VAL A 201 -0.90 -5.48 25.45
N ILE A 202 -0.44 -5.55 24.19
CA ILE A 202 -1.11 -6.26 23.11
C ILE A 202 -0.08 -7.10 22.37
N LYS A 203 -0.41 -8.37 22.16
CA LYS A 203 0.29 -9.25 21.27
C LYS A 203 -0.75 -10.09 20.54
N ASN A 204 -1.11 -9.64 19.35
CA ASN A 204 -2.10 -10.32 18.52
C ASN A 204 -1.47 -10.78 17.22
N ASN A 205 -1.83 -12.01 16.80
CA ASN A 205 -1.47 -12.55 15.50
C ASN A 205 -2.73 -13.18 14.89
N ASN A 206 -3.09 -12.74 13.71
CA ASN A 206 -4.22 -13.26 12.98
C ASN A 206 -3.80 -13.63 11.56
N SER A 207 -4.36 -14.73 11.04
CA SER A 207 -4.14 -15.14 9.66
C SER A 207 -5.43 -15.64 9.04
N PHE A 208 -5.72 -15.17 7.85
CA PHE A 208 -6.96 -15.52 7.15
C PHE A 208 -6.75 -15.49 5.63
N ARG A 209 -7.66 -16.19 4.93
CA ARG A 209 -7.71 -16.19 3.47
C ARG A 209 -8.81 -15.28 2.98
N VAL A 210 -8.51 -14.56 1.89
CA VAL A 210 -9.50 -13.69 1.25
C VAL A 210 -9.12 -13.39 -0.20
N GLY A 211 -10.15 -13.23 -1.06
CA GLY A 211 -9.97 -12.70 -2.40
C GLY A 211 -9.68 -11.21 -2.37
N ARG A 212 -8.77 -10.74 -3.23
CA ARG A 212 -8.46 -9.31 -3.44
C ARG A 212 -8.54 -8.95 -4.89
N VAL A 213 -9.11 -7.79 -5.14
CA VAL A 213 -9.16 -7.18 -6.47
C VAL A 213 -8.02 -6.16 -6.57
N ILE A 214 -7.34 -6.15 -7.71
CA ILE A 214 -6.32 -5.16 -8.06
C ILE A 214 -6.72 -4.56 -9.40
N ALA A 215 -6.76 -3.24 -9.50
CA ALA A 215 -6.97 -2.51 -10.73
C ALA A 215 -5.74 -1.66 -11.05
N GLU A 216 -5.36 -1.60 -12.33
CA GLU A 216 -4.27 -0.76 -12.81
C GLU A 216 -4.74 0.03 -14.02
N LEU A 217 -4.30 1.28 -14.08
CA LEU A 217 -4.46 2.16 -15.22
C LEU A 217 -3.12 2.80 -15.52
N ALA A 218 -2.73 2.81 -16.80
CA ALA A 218 -1.55 3.52 -17.26
C ALA A 218 -1.86 4.23 -18.56
N THR A 219 -1.31 5.43 -18.74
CA THR A 219 -1.51 6.24 -19.94
C THR A 219 -0.29 7.13 -20.17
N GLY A 220 0.00 7.42 -21.43
CA GLY A 220 1.14 8.26 -21.78
C GLY A 220 1.47 8.25 -23.25
N LEU A 221 2.69 8.70 -23.52
CA LEU A 221 3.24 8.77 -24.86
C LEU A 221 4.28 7.68 -25.06
N ARG A 222 4.32 7.15 -26.27
CA ARG A 222 5.25 6.14 -26.75
C ARG A 222 5.87 6.63 -28.05
N TRP A 223 7.14 6.34 -28.21
CA TRP A 223 7.85 6.47 -29.47
C TRP A 223 8.53 5.16 -29.79
N GLU A 224 8.43 4.76 -31.06
CA GLU A 224 8.95 3.49 -31.53
C GLU A 224 9.62 3.65 -32.90
N THR A 225 10.64 2.85 -33.15
CA THR A 225 11.36 2.84 -34.41
C THR A 225 11.93 1.45 -34.71
N MET A 226 12.04 1.14 -35.99
CA MET A 226 12.75 -0.03 -36.48
C MET A 226 14.22 0.33 -36.73
N PHE A 227 15.13 -0.57 -36.45
CA PHE A 227 16.56 -0.43 -36.73
C PHE A 227 17.15 -1.79 -37.18
N ALA A 228 18.46 -1.82 -37.51
CA ALA A 228 19.14 -3.02 -38.03
C ALA A 228 18.47 -3.61 -39.27
N ASN A 229 18.13 -2.78 -40.28
CA ASN A 229 17.41 -3.17 -41.50
C ASN A 229 16.09 -3.90 -41.21
N ASP A 230 15.30 -3.35 -40.30
CA ASP A 230 14.02 -3.88 -39.81
C ASP A 230 14.14 -5.21 -39.02
N GLY A 231 15.35 -5.60 -38.63
CA GLY A 231 15.57 -6.81 -37.84
C GLY A 231 15.40 -6.62 -36.35
N ALA A 232 15.27 -5.36 -35.86
CA ALA A 232 15.03 -5.06 -34.47
C ALA A 232 14.12 -3.84 -34.29
N HIS A 233 13.27 -3.88 -33.29
CA HIS A 233 12.35 -2.82 -32.93
C HIS A 233 12.73 -2.23 -31.56
N PHE A 234 12.79 -0.91 -31.48
CA PHE A 234 13.02 -0.17 -30.24
C PHE A 234 11.83 0.69 -29.90
N GLN A 235 11.43 0.65 -28.63
CA GLN A 235 10.33 1.43 -28.09
C GLN A 235 10.77 2.11 -26.80
N ILE A 236 10.39 3.35 -26.62
CA ILE A 236 10.46 4.09 -25.34
C ILE A 236 9.09 4.68 -25.05
N GLN A 237 8.67 4.60 -23.80
CA GLN A 237 7.40 5.19 -23.38
C GLN A 237 7.53 5.89 -22.03
N ALA A 238 6.80 6.99 -21.88
CA ALA A 238 6.69 7.75 -20.64
C ALA A 238 5.21 8.02 -20.36
N GLY A 239 4.81 7.87 -19.11
CA GLY A 239 3.41 8.03 -18.75
C GLY A 239 3.15 8.05 -17.26
N TRP A 240 1.88 8.09 -16.91
CA TRP A 240 1.38 7.99 -15.56
C TRP A 240 0.74 6.62 -15.35
N GLU A 241 1.04 6.01 -14.22
CA GLU A 241 0.47 4.73 -13.81
C GLU A 241 -0.19 4.86 -12.44
N GLN A 242 -1.33 4.23 -12.28
CA GLN A 242 -2.03 4.08 -11.00
C GLN A 242 -2.34 2.60 -10.77
N LEU A 243 -1.97 2.13 -9.60
CA LEU A 243 -2.18 0.77 -9.13
C LEU A 243 -2.99 0.82 -7.84
N MET A 244 -4.14 0.14 -7.81
CA MET A 244 -5.05 0.14 -6.68
C MET A 244 -5.33 -1.28 -6.20
N PHE A 245 -5.04 -1.55 -4.94
CA PHE A 245 -5.35 -2.78 -4.24
C PHE A 245 -6.54 -2.53 -3.32
N PHE A 246 -7.70 -3.10 -3.66
CA PHE A 246 -8.92 -2.88 -2.88
C PHE A 246 -8.89 -3.63 -1.56
N ALA A 247 -9.25 -2.94 -0.48
CA ALA A 247 -9.29 -3.44 0.90
C ALA A 247 -7.97 -4.13 1.35
N GLN A 248 -6.82 -3.64 0.88
CA GLN A 248 -5.51 -4.21 1.17
C GLN A 248 -5.04 -3.91 2.59
N ASN A 249 -5.38 -2.76 3.15
CA ASN A 249 -5.04 -2.41 4.52
C ASN A 249 -5.96 -3.17 5.47
N GLN A 250 -5.37 -4.05 6.28
CA GLN A 250 -6.08 -4.91 7.25
C GLN A 250 -5.55 -4.68 8.67
N PHE A 251 -5.01 -3.48 8.96
CA PHE A 251 -4.54 -3.14 10.29
C PHE A 251 -5.69 -3.20 11.29
N GLN A 252 -5.43 -3.79 12.44
CA GLN A 252 -6.39 -3.93 13.51
C GLN A 252 -6.22 -2.80 14.50
N HIS A 253 -7.32 -2.15 14.88
CA HIS A 253 -7.36 -1.15 15.94
C HIS A 253 -8.14 -1.71 17.11
N PHE A 254 -7.45 -1.88 18.22
CA PHE A 254 -8.07 -2.32 19.46
C PHE A 254 -8.54 -1.09 20.24
N PHE A 255 -9.67 -1.13 20.85
CA PHE A 255 -10.12 -0.05 21.75
C PHE A 255 -10.56 -0.63 23.08
N ALA A 256 -10.20 0.05 24.14
CA ALA A 256 -10.70 -0.26 25.47
C ALA A 256 -12.06 0.43 25.65
N GLY A 257 -13.13 -0.36 25.67
CA GLY A 257 -14.39 0.11 26.22
C GLY A 257 -14.20 0.43 27.72
N ALA A 258 -14.82 1.49 28.19
CA ALA A 258 -14.69 1.94 29.56
C ALA A 258 -14.86 0.80 30.57
N VAL A 259 -13.82 0.59 31.39
CA VAL A 259 -13.85 0.07 32.77
C VAL A 259 -14.48 -1.29 33.01
N SER A 260 -14.64 -2.18 32.02
CA SER A 260 -15.13 -3.54 32.29
C SER A 260 -14.20 -4.59 31.70
N PRO A 261 -13.85 -5.66 32.45
CA PRO A 261 -13.17 -6.84 31.90
C PRO A 261 -13.92 -7.46 30.71
N ALA A 262 -15.22 -7.20 30.60
CA ALA A 262 -16.05 -7.65 29.47
C ALA A 262 -15.80 -6.89 28.16
N GLY A 263 -15.09 -5.75 28.18
CA GLY A 263 -14.69 -4.98 27.00
C GLY A 263 -13.29 -5.33 26.46
N ALA A 264 -12.61 -6.27 27.09
CA ALA A 264 -11.32 -6.77 26.61
C ALA A 264 -11.51 -7.55 25.30
N GLY A 265 -10.87 -7.08 24.23
CA GLY A 265 -10.86 -7.78 22.94
C GLY A 265 -11.72 -7.15 21.85
N ASN A 266 -12.34 -6.01 22.08
CA ASN A 266 -13.01 -5.27 21.01
C ASN A 266 -11.96 -4.66 20.06
N TYR A 267 -12.11 -4.91 18.76
CA TYR A 267 -11.27 -4.31 17.73
C TYR A 267 -12.09 -3.94 16.50
N PHE A 268 -11.63 -2.93 15.79
CA PHE A 268 -12.08 -2.64 14.44
C PHE A 268 -11.04 -3.13 13.44
N ALA A 269 -11.48 -3.89 12.45
CA ALA A 269 -10.67 -4.13 11.26
C ALA A 269 -10.80 -2.90 10.34
N ASN A 270 -9.78 -2.08 10.29
CA ASN A 270 -9.74 -0.97 9.35
C ASN A 270 -9.40 -1.53 7.96
N GLN A 271 -10.42 -1.66 7.12
CA GLN A 271 -10.25 -2.10 5.75
C GLN A 271 -10.15 -0.87 4.85
N GLY A 272 -8.93 -0.58 4.40
CA GLY A 272 -8.66 0.52 3.48
C GLY A 272 -7.97 0.04 2.21
N ASP A 273 -8.10 0.82 1.16
CA ASP A 273 -7.41 0.58 -0.10
C ASP A 273 -5.94 1.00 -0.01
N LEU A 274 -5.09 0.34 -0.79
CA LEU A 274 -3.71 0.77 -1.02
C LEU A 274 -3.62 1.27 -2.47
N SER A 275 -3.34 2.55 -2.63
CA SER A 275 -3.11 3.17 -3.94
C SER A 275 -1.64 3.57 -4.08
N ILE A 276 -1.05 3.20 -5.22
CA ILE A 276 0.30 3.59 -5.64
C ILE A 276 0.16 4.25 -7.00
N GLN A 277 0.75 5.42 -7.17
CA GLN A 277 0.68 6.13 -8.44
C GLN A 277 1.99 6.88 -8.69
N GLY A 278 2.32 7.05 -9.97
CA GLY A 278 3.55 7.77 -10.30
C GLY A 278 3.84 7.84 -11.79
N TRP A 279 4.91 8.56 -12.11
CA TRP A 279 5.48 8.58 -13.44
C TRP A 279 6.25 7.31 -13.71
N THR A 280 6.08 6.79 -14.93
CA THR A 280 6.82 5.62 -15.43
C THR A 280 7.58 5.99 -16.69
N LEU A 281 8.80 5.47 -16.79
CA LEU A 281 9.60 5.50 -18.01
C LEU A 281 10.03 4.05 -18.29
N SER A 282 9.79 3.58 -19.50
CA SER A 282 10.22 2.23 -19.91
C SER A 282 10.81 2.22 -21.31
N ALA A 283 11.71 1.26 -21.52
CA ALA A 283 12.28 0.96 -22.82
C ALA A 283 12.11 -0.53 -23.11
N ARG A 284 11.85 -0.86 -24.38
CA ARG A 284 11.70 -2.23 -24.88
C ARG A 284 12.51 -2.39 -26.16
N VAL A 285 13.10 -3.56 -26.30
CA VAL A 285 13.79 -3.99 -27.53
C VAL A 285 13.23 -5.35 -27.94
N ASP A 286 12.80 -5.47 -29.18
CA ASP A 286 12.35 -6.73 -29.78
C ASP A 286 13.31 -7.12 -30.90
N PHE A 287 13.66 -8.40 -31.00
CA PHE A 287 14.60 -8.98 -31.98
C PHE A 287 14.23 -10.41 -32.35
#